data_5d436f843fd81d7a2b8921e7bb4b0e01
#
_entry.id   5d436f843fd81d7a2b8921e7bb4b0e01
#
_cell.length_a   1.000
_cell.length_b   1.000
_cell.length_c   1.000
_cell.angle_alpha   90.00
_cell.angle_beta   90.00
_cell.angle_gamma   90.00
#
_symmetry.space_group_name_H-M   'P 1'
#
loop_
_entity.id
_entity.type
_entity.pdbx_description
1 polymer ?
#
loop_
_entity_poly.entity_id
_entity_poly.type
_entity_poly.pdbx_seq_one_letter_code
_entity_poly.pdbx_strand_id
1 'polypeptide(L)'
;MDMMAIQALSQADMQKVNESILAQLNSDVVLINQLGFYIVQGGGKRIRPLIAVLAARALGFEGQKAITCATFVEFIHTASLLHDDVVDESDMRRGRATANAEFGNAASVLVGDFIYTRAFQLVAQLESLKILRIMADATNVLAEGEVQQLMNVNDPQTSEENYMRVIYSKTARLFEVAAQAAAIIAGGSEAQEQALQSYGRYLGTAFQLVDDVLDYSANAKALGKNVGDDLAEGKPTLPLLHAMHHGNAQQAALIREAIEQGGKREAIDEVLAIMAEHKSLDYAMDRAKQEAQKAVDAIQILPESEYKQALISLAYLSVDRNY
;
A
#
# COMPACT_ATOMS: atom_id res chain seq x y z
N MET A 1 8.34 5.24 20.13
CA MET A 1 9.49 5.29 19.19
C MET A 1 9.04 6.13 18.01
N ASP A 2 9.82 7.09 17.57
CA ASP A 2 9.51 7.88 16.36
C ASP A 2 10.05 7.21 15.08
N MET A 3 9.76 7.78 13.92
CA MET A 3 10.20 7.22 12.63
C MET A 3 11.72 7.19 12.50
N MET A 4 12.44 8.18 13.04
CA MET A 4 13.91 8.20 13.01
C MET A 4 14.52 7.05 13.83
N ALA A 5 13.96 6.75 15.00
CA ALA A 5 14.38 5.62 15.80
C ALA A 5 14.11 4.27 15.13
N ILE A 6 12.97 4.12 14.46
CA ILE A 6 12.63 2.92 13.66
C ILE A 6 13.62 2.76 12.49
N GLN A 7 13.93 3.84 11.79
CA GLN A 7 14.90 3.83 10.70
C GLN A 7 16.30 3.48 11.20
N ALA A 8 16.75 4.04 12.32
CA ALA A 8 18.04 3.70 12.91
C ALA A 8 18.12 2.22 13.32
N LEU A 9 17.07 1.69 13.94
CA LEU A 9 16.99 0.27 14.34
C LEU A 9 17.07 -0.69 13.14
N SER A 10 16.48 -0.32 12.02
CA SER A 10 16.40 -1.16 10.82
C SER A 10 17.43 -0.83 9.74
N GLN A 11 18.30 0.15 9.95
CA GLN A 11 19.17 0.71 8.92
C GLN A 11 20.04 -0.34 8.21
N ALA A 12 20.69 -1.22 8.98
CA ALA A 12 21.57 -2.23 8.41
C ALA A 12 20.81 -3.24 7.55
N ASP A 13 19.61 -3.64 7.98
CA ASP A 13 18.75 -4.56 7.22
C ASP A 13 18.16 -3.89 5.98
N MET A 14 17.70 -2.66 6.10
CA MET A 14 17.14 -1.92 4.97
C MET A 14 18.20 -1.59 3.92
N GLN A 15 19.46 -1.39 4.30
CA GLN A 15 20.56 -1.30 3.37
C GLN A 15 20.71 -2.60 2.56
N LYS A 16 20.70 -3.77 3.22
CA LYS A 16 20.75 -5.08 2.55
C LYS A 16 19.55 -5.30 1.62
N VAL A 17 18.37 -4.84 2.02
CA VAL A 17 17.16 -4.87 1.16
C VAL A 17 17.38 -4.06 -0.11
N ASN A 18 17.87 -2.83 0.00
CA ASN A 18 18.14 -1.97 -1.14
C ASN A 18 19.21 -2.58 -2.07
N GLU A 19 20.27 -3.16 -1.51
CA GLU A 19 21.29 -3.90 -2.28
C GLU A 19 20.69 -5.10 -3.01
N SER A 20 19.83 -5.86 -2.33
CA SER A 20 19.11 -6.99 -2.92
C SER A 20 18.19 -6.56 -4.06
N ILE A 21 17.44 -5.48 -3.89
CA ILE A 21 16.57 -4.91 -4.94
C ILE A 21 17.40 -4.58 -6.19
N LEU A 22 18.50 -3.86 -6.03
CA LEU A 22 19.38 -3.50 -7.16
C LEU A 22 19.97 -4.72 -7.85
N ALA A 23 20.47 -5.69 -7.08
CA ALA A 23 21.05 -6.91 -7.62
C ALA A 23 20.03 -7.74 -8.42
N GLN A 24 18.79 -7.81 -7.94
CA GLN A 24 17.72 -8.58 -8.58
C GLN A 24 17.10 -7.90 -9.81
N LEU A 25 17.31 -6.60 -10.00
CA LEU A 25 16.89 -5.86 -11.20
C LEU A 25 17.90 -5.99 -12.35
N ASN A 26 19.05 -6.59 -12.14
CA ASN A 26 20.06 -6.78 -13.16
C ASN A 26 19.61 -7.77 -14.24
N SER A 27 19.81 -7.42 -15.51
CA SER A 27 19.48 -8.21 -16.69
C SER A 27 20.43 -7.90 -17.84
N ASP A 28 20.60 -8.84 -18.78
CA ASP A 28 21.30 -8.61 -20.04
C ASP A 28 20.50 -7.72 -21.01
N VAL A 29 19.21 -7.49 -20.70
CA VAL A 29 18.33 -6.61 -21.48
C VAL A 29 18.44 -5.18 -20.97
N VAL A 30 19.03 -4.29 -21.79
CA VAL A 30 19.38 -2.91 -21.42
C VAL A 30 18.17 -2.12 -20.89
N LEU A 31 17.00 -2.24 -21.52
CA LEU A 31 15.80 -1.51 -21.10
C LEU A 31 15.34 -1.89 -19.68
N ILE A 32 15.50 -3.15 -19.28
CA ILE A 32 15.19 -3.60 -17.92
C ILE A 32 16.06 -2.88 -16.91
N ASN A 33 17.37 -2.78 -17.18
CA ASN A 33 18.30 -2.06 -16.30
C ASN A 33 17.97 -0.57 -16.21
N GLN A 34 17.67 0.08 -17.33
CA GLN A 34 17.36 1.50 -17.40
C GLN A 34 16.09 1.82 -16.62
N LEU A 35 15.01 1.10 -16.89
CA LEU A 35 13.72 1.32 -16.24
C LEU A 35 13.75 0.89 -14.76
N GLY A 36 14.43 -0.22 -14.46
CA GLY A 36 14.63 -0.67 -13.08
C GLY A 36 15.41 0.36 -12.25
N PHE A 37 16.48 0.95 -12.79
CA PHE A 37 17.21 2.02 -12.14
C PHE A 37 16.35 3.28 -11.94
N TYR A 38 15.59 3.66 -12.96
CA TYR A 38 14.64 4.78 -12.88
C TYR A 38 13.65 4.63 -11.73
N ILE A 39 13.04 3.44 -11.59
CA ILE A 39 12.08 3.13 -10.53
C ILE A 39 12.71 3.18 -9.14
N VAL A 40 13.90 2.60 -8.98
CA VAL A 40 14.60 2.59 -7.69
C VAL A 40 14.98 4.01 -7.26
N GLN A 41 15.44 4.83 -8.19
CA GLN A 41 15.73 6.25 -7.93
C GLN A 41 14.49 7.07 -7.57
N GLY A 42 13.31 6.66 -8.00
CA GLY A 42 12.04 7.28 -7.63
C GLY A 42 11.74 7.24 -6.12
N GLY A 43 12.54 6.50 -5.38
CA GLY A 43 12.42 6.37 -3.94
C GLY A 43 11.13 5.66 -3.52
N GLY A 44 10.84 5.75 -2.24
CA GLY A 44 9.65 5.19 -1.61
C GLY A 44 9.91 4.95 -0.13
N LYS A 45 8.85 4.96 0.66
CA LYS A 45 8.96 4.76 2.12
C LYS A 45 9.39 3.33 2.49
N ARG A 46 9.38 2.38 1.54
CA ARG A 46 9.78 0.97 1.75
C ARG A 46 9.08 0.33 2.96
N ILE A 47 7.82 0.68 3.18
CA ILE A 47 7.08 0.24 4.38
C ILE A 47 6.89 -1.29 4.40
N ARG A 48 6.56 -1.90 3.26
CA ARG A 48 6.36 -3.36 3.17
C ARG A 48 7.64 -4.14 3.46
N PRO A 49 8.80 -3.81 2.86
CA PRO A 49 10.09 -4.38 3.26
C PRO A 49 10.41 -4.17 4.73
N LEU A 50 10.15 -2.96 5.26
CA LEU A 50 10.38 -2.64 6.66
C LEU A 50 9.56 -3.54 7.59
N ILE A 51 8.29 -3.76 7.29
CA ILE A 51 7.42 -4.67 8.06
C ILE A 51 7.98 -6.09 8.05
N ALA A 52 8.40 -6.60 6.91
CA ALA A 52 8.97 -7.94 6.79
C ALA A 52 10.23 -8.10 7.66
N VAL A 53 11.13 -7.14 7.61
CA VAL A 53 12.35 -7.12 8.43
C VAL A 53 12.02 -7.05 9.91
N LEU A 54 11.20 -6.08 10.33
CA LEU A 54 10.83 -5.90 11.73
C LEU A 54 10.10 -7.13 12.30
N ALA A 55 9.21 -7.74 11.53
CA ALA A 55 8.47 -8.94 11.93
C ALA A 55 9.41 -10.14 12.16
N ALA A 56 10.36 -10.38 11.25
CA ALA A 56 11.36 -11.42 11.41
C ALA A 56 12.24 -11.18 12.65
N ARG A 57 12.72 -9.96 12.84
CA ARG A 57 13.54 -9.57 13.98
C ARG A 57 12.78 -9.66 15.31
N ALA A 58 11.50 -9.32 15.32
CA ALA A 58 10.64 -9.44 16.52
C ALA A 58 10.50 -10.90 17.00
N LEU A 59 10.69 -11.88 16.10
CA LEU A 59 10.74 -13.30 16.42
C LEU A 59 12.18 -13.84 16.63
N GLY A 60 13.18 -12.95 16.69
CA GLY A 60 14.57 -13.31 16.92
C GLY A 60 15.31 -13.88 15.72
N PHE A 61 14.75 -13.79 14.51
CA PHE A 61 15.38 -14.29 13.29
C PHE A 61 16.31 -13.24 12.67
N GLU A 62 17.58 -13.61 12.45
CA GLU A 62 18.62 -12.73 11.89
C GLU A 62 19.11 -13.17 10.51
N GLY A 63 18.50 -14.21 9.92
CA GLY A 63 18.93 -14.80 8.66
C GLY A 63 18.62 -13.97 7.42
N GLN A 64 19.33 -14.27 6.33
CA GLN A 64 19.21 -13.60 5.02
C GLN A 64 17.81 -13.80 4.40
N LYS A 65 17.07 -14.84 4.74
CA LYS A 65 15.72 -15.07 4.22
C LYS A 65 14.74 -13.93 4.53
N ALA A 66 14.97 -13.16 5.63
CA ALA A 66 14.19 -11.97 5.93
C ALA A 66 14.36 -10.90 4.83
N ILE A 67 15.58 -10.71 4.34
CA ILE A 67 15.88 -9.78 3.25
C ILE A 67 15.23 -10.24 1.95
N THR A 68 15.26 -11.54 1.66
CA THR A 68 14.57 -12.12 0.50
C THR A 68 13.06 -11.88 0.56
N CYS A 69 12.43 -12.07 1.73
CA CYS A 69 11.01 -11.75 1.95
C CYS A 69 10.72 -10.27 1.69
N ALA A 70 11.50 -9.37 2.25
CA ALA A 70 11.37 -7.94 2.05
C ALA A 70 11.49 -7.55 0.57
N THR A 71 12.43 -8.19 -0.14
CA THR A 71 12.68 -7.92 -1.56
C THR A 71 11.53 -8.38 -2.45
N PHE A 72 11.02 -9.61 -2.28
CA PHE A 72 9.95 -10.11 -3.15
C PHE A 72 8.65 -9.31 -2.96
N VAL A 73 8.34 -8.93 -1.72
CA VAL A 73 7.14 -8.13 -1.43
C VAL A 73 7.23 -6.76 -2.10
N GLU A 74 8.40 -6.12 -2.03
CA GLU A 74 8.61 -4.83 -2.71
C GLU A 74 8.56 -4.98 -4.24
N PHE A 75 9.02 -6.09 -4.79
CA PHE A 75 8.93 -6.37 -6.23
C PHE A 75 7.49 -6.51 -6.71
N ILE A 76 6.65 -7.24 -5.96
CA ILE A 76 5.22 -7.32 -6.29
C ILE A 76 4.57 -5.94 -6.25
N HIS A 77 4.87 -5.16 -5.21
CA HIS A 77 4.37 -3.79 -5.13
C HIS A 77 4.84 -2.92 -6.28
N THR A 78 6.13 -2.96 -6.61
CA THR A 78 6.69 -2.16 -7.71
C THR A 78 6.10 -2.56 -9.06
N ALA A 79 5.94 -3.85 -9.32
CA ALA A 79 5.30 -4.34 -10.54
C ALA A 79 3.84 -3.85 -10.64
N SER A 80 3.09 -3.90 -9.53
CA SER A 80 1.71 -3.37 -9.51
C SER A 80 1.66 -1.88 -9.81
N LEU A 81 2.59 -1.09 -9.29
CA LEU A 81 2.65 0.34 -9.58
C LEU A 81 2.94 0.63 -11.07
N LEU A 82 3.81 -0.16 -11.70
CA LEU A 82 4.12 -0.02 -13.12
C LEU A 82 2.91 -0.31 -14.01
N HIS A 83 2.11 -1.31 -13.64
CA HIS A 83 0.88 -1.66 -14.35
C HIS A 83 -0.23 -0.65 -14.07
N ASP A 84 -0.42 -0.25 -12.81
CA ASP A 84 -1.45 0.71 -12.39
C ASP A 84 -1.28 2.06 -13.10
N ASP A 85 -0.06 2.57 -13.21
CA ASP A 85 0.19 3.85 -13.88
C ASP A 85 -0.23 3.82 -15.36
N VAL A 86 -0.14 2.66 -16.02
CA VAL A 86 -0.64 2.48 -17.39
C VAL A 86 -2.17 2.42 -17.41
N VAL A 87 -2.77 1.64 -16.51
CA VAL A 87 -4.23 1.48 -16.42
C VAL A 87 -4.92 2.79 -16.05
N ASP A 88 -4.33 3.55 -15.13
CA ASP A 88 -4.85 4.84 -14.65
C ASP A 88 -4.47 6.02 -15.57
N GLU A 89 -3.70 5.77 -16.64
CA GLU A 89 -3.18 6.80 -17.55
C GLU A 89 -2.43 7.92 -16.80
N SER A 90 -1.68 7.56 -15.76
CA SER A 90 -0.99 8.49 -14.88
C SER A 90 0.30 9.00 -15.51
N ASP A 91 0.51 10.32 -15.53
CA ASP A 91 1.72 10.96 -16.06
C ASP A 91 2.76 11.25 -14.96
N MET A 92 2.33 11.38 -13.72
CA MET A 92 3.17 11.78 -12.59
C MET A 92 3.00 10.86 -11.38
N ARG A 93 4.10 10.55 -10.72
CA ARG A 93 4.15 9.82 -9.45
C ARG A 93 5.26 10.40 -8.56
N ARG A 94 4.90 10.80 -7.33
CA ARG A 94 5.86 11.37 -6.37
C ARG A 94 6.67 12.55 -6.93
N GLY A 95 6.03 13.42 -7.70
CA GLY A 95 6.66 14.60 -8.30
C GLY A 95 7.61 14.31 -9.48
N ARG A 96 7.62 13.08 -10.00
CA ARG A 96 8.37 12.68 -11.20
C ARG A 96 7.44 12.08 -12.25
N ALA A 97 7.87 12.11 -13.50
CA ALA A 97 7.16 11.39 -14.56
C ALA A 97 7.04 9.90 -14.21
N THR A 98 5.91 9.29 -14.56
CA THR A 98 5.72 7.85 -14.43
C THR A 98 6.63 7.10 -15.42
N ALA A 99 6.88 5.80 -15.18
CA ALA A 99 7.67 5.00 -16.10
C ALA A 99 7.03 4.90 -17.49
N ASN A 100 5.69 4.83 -17.57
CA ASN A 100 4.99 4.83 -18.85
C ASN A 100 5.08 6.18 -19.58
N ALA A 101 5.10 7.30 -18.87
CA ALA A 101 5.31 8.61 -19.47
C ALA A 101 6.73 8.77 -20.04
N GLU A 102 7.74 8.23 -19.35
CA GLU A 102 9.16 8.33 -19.74
C GLU A 102 9.57 7.30 -20.79
N PHE A 103 9.14 6.03 -20.64
CA PHE A 103 9.59 4.90 -21.46
C PHE A 103 8.49 4.31 -22.37
N GLY A 104 7.25 4.78 -22.24
CA GLY A 104 6.09 4.26 -22.96
C GLY A 104 5.37 3.11 -22.22
N ASN A 105 4.09 2.92 -22.56
CA ASN A 105 3.23 1.93 -21.92
C ASN A 105 3.77 0.49 -22.08
N ALA A 106 4.22 0.12 -23.26
CA ALA A 106 4.74 -1.23 -23.53
C ALA A 106 5.94 -1.57 -22.63
N ALA A 107 6.89 -0.64 -22.46
CA ALA A 107 8.05 -0.82 -21.61
C ALA A 107 7.63 -0.96 -20.14
N SER A 108 6.70 -0.13 -19.65
CA SER A 108 6.19 -0.19 -18.28
C SER A 108 5.51 -1.53 -17.98
N VAL A 109 4.65 -2.01 -18.88
CA VAL A 109 3.98 -3.31 -18.74
C VAL A 109 4.98 -4.47 -18.73
N LEU A 110 5.87 -4.54 -19.72
CA LEU A 110 6.81 -5.66 -19.85
C LEU A 110 7.88 -5.69 -18.75
N VAL A 111 8.38 -4.54 -18.31
CA VAL A 111 9.32 -4.50 -17.19
C VAL A 111 8.59 -4.79 -15.88
N GLY A 112 7.33 -4.39 -15.73
CA GLY A 112 6.46 -4.82 -14.63
C GLY A 112 6.33 -6.34 -14.57
N ASP A 113 6.11 -7.01 -15.71
CA ASP A 113 6.09 -8.48 -15.81
C ASP A 113 7.43 -9.11 -15.40
N PHE A 114 8.55 -8.52 -15.84
CA PHE A 114 9.87 -8.98 -15.44
C PHE A 114 10.06 -8.91 -13.92
N ILE A 115 9.72 -7.79 -13.30
CA ILE A 115 9.85 -7.61 -11.84
C ILE A 115 8.92 -8.58 -11.10
N TYR A 116 7.71 -8.77 -11.59
CA TYR A 116 6.74 -9.73 -11.05
C TYR A 116 7.25 -11.17 -11.10
N THR A 117 7.76 -11.61 -12.26
CA THR A 117 8.33 -12.96 -12.38
C THR A 117 9.60 -13.13 -11.56
N ARG A 118 10.41 -12.09 -11.40
CA ARG A 118 11.59 -12.11 -10.53
C ARG A 118 11.17 -12.30 -9.04
N ALA A 119 10.04 -11.73 -8.62
CA ALA A 119 9.50 -11.96 -7.29
C ALA A 119 9.19 -13.45 -7.05
N PHE A 120 8.62 -14.16 -8.03
CA PHE A 120 8.40 -15.62 -7.93
C PHE A 120 9.71 -16.40 -7.83
N GLN A 121 10.75 -16.00 -8.56
CA GLN A 121 12.08 -16.63 -8.43
C GLN A 121 12.65 -16.45 -7.02
N LEU A 122 12.47 -15.29 -6.40
CA LEU A 122 12.89 -15.03 -5.01
C LEU A 122 12.12 -15.90 -4.01
N VAL A 123 10.81 -16.04 -4.18
CA VAL A 123 10.00 -16.92 -3.32
C VAL A 123 10.43 -18.38 -3.45
N ALA A 124 10.75 -18.82 -4.67
CA ALA A 124 11.25 -20.19 -4.89
C ALA A 124 12.57 -20.46 -4.14
N GLN A 125 13.44 -19.46 -4.00
CA GLN A 125 14.69 -19.58 -3.23
C GLN A 125 14.47 -19.76 -1.72
N LEU A 126 13.30 -19.43 -1.20
CA LEU A 126 12.95 -19.66 0.20
C LEU A 126 12.65 -21.13 0.50
N GLU A 127 12.42 -21.95 -0.53
CA GLU A 127 12.10 -23.39 -0.41
C GLU A 127 10.93 -23.68 0.54
N SER A 128 9.97 -22.76 0.57
CA SER A 128 8.76 -22.86 1.39
C SER A 128 7.51 -22.90 0.51
N LEU A 129 6.93 -24.08 0.37
CA LEU A 129 5.66 -24.24 -0.36
C LEU A 129 4.55 -23.44 0.30
N LYS A 130 4.59 -23.27 1.62
CA LYS A 130 3.61 -22.45 2.34
C LYS A 130 3.68 -20.99 1.91
N ILE A 131 4.88 -20.40 1.86
CA ILE A 131 5.06 -19.00 1.40
C ILE A 131 4.67 -18.89 -0.08
N LEU A 132 5.03 -19.84 -0.92
CA LEU A 132 4.65 -19.83 -2.33
C LEU A 132 3.13 -19.81 -2.51
N ARG A 133 2.39 -20.63 -1.75
CA ARG A 133 0.91 -20.64 -1.77
C ARG A 133 0.33 -19.29 -1.33
N ILE A 134 0.83 -18.75 -0.22
CA ILE A 134 0.39 -17.44 0.30
C ILE A 134 0.62 -16.34 -0.74
N MET A 135 1.78 -16.34 -1.40
CA MET A 135 2.09 -15.38 -2.46
C MET A 135 1.19 -15.56 -3.68
N ALA A 136 0.98 -16.80 -4.13
CA ALA A 136 0.09 -17.10 -5.26
C ALA A 136 -1.34 -16.62 -4.99
N ASP A 137 -1.88 -16.94 -3.80
CA ASP A 137 -3.20 -16.48 -3.39
C ASP A 137 -3.27 -14.95 -3.29
N ALA A 138 -2.24 -14.33 -2.72
CA ALA A 138 -2.19 -12.87 -2.56
C ALA A 138 -2.13 -12.14 -3.91
N THR A 139 -1.34 -12.63 -4.85
CA THR A 139 -1.26 -12.02 -6.19
C THR A 139 -2.55 -12.19 -6.98
N ASN A 140 -3.26 -13.31 -6.81
CA ASN A 140 -4.60 -13.46 -7.36
C ASN A 140 -5.60 -12.46 -6.75
N VAL A 141 -5.61 -12.34 -5.42
CA VAL A 141 -6.46 -11.37 -4.71
C VAL A 141 -6.14 -9.93 -5.15
N LEU A 142 -4.86 -9.62 -5.36
CA LEU A 142 -4.44 -8.31 -5.86
C LEU A 142 -5.02 -8.04 -7.25
N ALA A 143 -4.90 -9.00 -8.18
CA ALA A 143 -5.43 -8.89 -9.53
C ALA A 143 -6.96 -8.73 -9.54
N GLU A 144 -7.68 -9.51 -8.73
CA GLU A 144 -9.12 -9.36 -8.56
C GLU A 144 -9.50 -7.97 -8.00
N GLY A 145 -8.70 -7.45 -7.05
CA GLY A 145 -8.90 -6.12 -6.49
C GLY A 145 -8.72 -5.01 -7.51
N GLU A 146 -7.74 -5.13 -8.40
CA GLU A 146 -7.52 -4.19 -9.51
C GLU A 146 -8.72 -4.18 -10.48
N VAL A 147 -9.19 -5.35 -10.88
CA VAL A 147 -10.38 -5.46 -11.75
C VAL A 147 -11.62 -4.92 -11.05
N GLN A 148 -11.81 -5.22 -9.76
CA GLN A 148 -12.94 -4.68 -8.99
C GLN A 148 -12.88 -3.16 -8.88
N GLN A 149 -11.70 -2.58 -8.66
CA GLN A 149 -11.56 -1.12 -8.64
C GLN A 149 -11.90 -0.50 -10.00
N LEU A 150 -11.46 -1.12 -11.09
CA LEU A 150 -11.80 -0.66 -12.43
C LEU A 150 -13.33 -0.66 -12.66
N MET A 151 -14.03 -1.68 -12.16
CA MET A 151 -15.49 -1.75 -12.22
C MET A 151 -16.19 -0.70 -11.35
N ASN A 152 -15.56 -0.29 -10.24
CA ASN A 152 -16.12 0.69 -9.32
C ASN A 152 -15.84 2.16 -9.77
N VAL A 153 -14.97 2.36 -10.73
CA VAL A 153 -14.73 3.71 -11.29
C VAL A 153 -16.03 4.28 -11.85
N ASN A 154 -16.35 5.51 -11.48
CA ASN A 154 -17.60 6.21 -11.83
C ASN A 154 -18.89 5.52 -11.35
N ASP A 155 -18.80 4.59 -10.39
CA ASP A 155 -19.97 3.92 -9.81
C ASP A 155 -20.34 4.52 -8.44
N PRO A 156 -21.37 5.39 -8.37
CA PRO A 156 -21.82 5.97 -7.11
C PRO A 156 -22.62 4.98 -6.23
N GLN A 157 -22.91 3.77 -6.72
CA GLN A 157 -23.56 2.71 -5.97
C GLN A 157 -22.58 1.90 -5.12
N THR A 158 -21.27 2.16 -5.23
CA THR A 158 -20.24 1.50 -4.43
C THR A 158 -20.55 1.63 -2.94
N SER A 159 -20.71 0.51 -2.25
CA SER A 159 -20.92 0.47 -0.80
C SER A 159 -19.61 0.60 -0.04
N GLU A 160 -19.67 1.00 1.25
CA GLU A 160 -18.52 0.99 2.14
C GLU A 160 -17.89 -0.42 2.21
N GLU A 161 -18.70 -1.47 2.23
CA GLU A 161 -18.22 -2.86 2.23
C GLU A 161 -17.39 -3.17 0.98
N ASN A 162 -17.87 -2.80 -0.20
CA ASN A 162 -17.14 -2.98 -1.46
C ASN A 162 -15.85 -2.16 -1.48
N TYR A 163 -15.89 -0.93 -0.99
CA TYR A 163 -14.70 -0.09 -0.83
C TYR A 163 -13.67 -0.77 0.09
N MET A 164 -14.07 -1.25 1.27
CA MET A 164 -13.19 -1.95 2.20
C MET A 164 -12.58 -3.23 1.59
N ARG A 165 -13.35 -3.95 0.78
CA ARG A 165 -12.86 -5.13 0.05
C ARG A 165 -11.77 -4.75 -0.96
N VAL A 166 -11.96 -3.66 -1.71
CA VAL A 166 -10.97 -3.18 -2.67
C VAL A 166 -9.67 -2.78 -1.98
N ILE A 167 -9.72 -1.98 -0.91
CA ILE A 167 -8.51 -1.56 -0.21
C ILE A 167 -7.79 -2.73 0.47
N TYR A 168 -8.53 -3.73 0.95
CA TYR A 168 -7.92 -4.98 1.42
C TYR A 168 -7.16 -5.66 0.28
N SER A 169 -7.80 -5.89 -0.85
CA SER A 169 -7.22 -6.62 -1.97
C SER A 169 -6.01 -5.90 -2.57
N LYS A 170 -6.11 -4.59 -2.80
CA LYS A 170 -5.03 -3.80 -3.43
C LYS A 170 -3.87 -3.50 -2.50
N THR A 171 -4.13 -3.25 -1.23
CA THR A 171 -3.12 -2.70 -0.32
C THR A 171 -2.86 -3.59 0.88
N ALA A 172 -3.89 -3.92 1.67
CA ALA A 172 -3.71 -4.62 2.93
C ALA A 172 -3.18 -6.05 2.73
N ARG A 173 -3.59 -6.75 1.67
CA ARG A 173 -3.17 -8.13 1.40
C ARG A 173 -1.65 -8.27 1.27
N LEU A 174 -0.98 -7.31 0.65
CA LEU A 174 0.48 -7.38 0.51
C LEU A 174 1.22 -7.02 1.80
N PHE A 175 0.66 -6.14 2.63
CA PHE A 175 1.14 -5.93 4.01
C PHE A 175 1.01 -7.20 4.85
N GLU A 176 -0.10 -7.89 4.71
CA GLU A 176 -0.38 -9.17 5.35
C GLU A 176 0.67 -10.23 4.97
N VAL A 177 0.97 -10.35 3.68
CA VAL A 177 2.02 -11.28 3.18
C VAL A 177 3.39 -10.92 3.73
N ALA A 178 3.75 -9.63 3.77
CA ALA A 178 5.05 -9.18 4.28
C ALA A 178 5.29 -9.65 5.71
N ALA A 179 4.32 -9.46 6.60
CA ALA A 179 4.43 -9.86 8.00
C ALA A 179 4.31 -11.38 8.19
N GLN A 180 3.38 -12.02 7.48
CA GLN A 180 3.15 -13.47 7.59
C GLN A 180 4.33 -14.29 7.06
N ALA A 181 4.86 -13.96 5.89
CA ALA A 181 6.02 -14.65 5.32
C ALA A 181 7.25 -14.52 6.24
N ALA A 182 7.47 -13.34 6.82
CA ALA A 182 8.52 -13.12 7.80
C ALA A 182 8.37 -14.04 9.03
N ALA A 183 7.14 -14.20 9.54
CA ALA A 183 6.87 -15.12 10.66
C ALA A 183 7.19 -16.58 10.31
N ILE A 184 6.84 -17.01 9.11
CA ILE A 184 7.10 -18.39 8.64
C ILE A 184 8.59 -18.66 8.55
N ILE A 185 9.37 -17.78 7.90
CA ILE A 185 10.83 -17.99 7.78
C ILE A 185 11.55 -17.91 9.12
N ALA A 186 11.00 -17.14 10.06
CA ALA A 186 11.53 -17.04 11.41
C ALA A 186 11.23 -18.28 12.29
N GLY A 187 10.45 -19.24 11.79
CA GLY A 187 10.04 -20.41 12.55
C GLY A 187 9.04 -20.09 13.67
N GLY A 188 8.27 -19.02 13.50
CA GLY A 188 7.25 -18.61 14.46
C GLY A 188 6.19 -19.69 14.68
N SER A 189 5.59 -19.71 15.88
CA SER A 189 4.43 -20.55 16.16
C SER A 189 3.24 -20.14 15.28
N GLU A 190 2.24 -21.03 15.17
CA GLU A 190 1.01 -20.71 14.45
C GLU A 190 0.34 -19.46 15.00
N ALA A 191 0.31 -19.28 16.32
CA ALA A 191 -0.24 -18.09 16.96
C ALA A 191 0.55 -16.83 16.62
N GLN A 192 1.87 -16.89 16.56
CA GLN A 192 2.72 -15.76 16.15
C GLN A 192 2.56 -15.43 14.67
N GLU A 193 2.43 -16.43 13.81
CA GLU A 193 2.16 -16.25 12.39
C GLU A 193 0.81 -15.55 12.18
N GLN A 194 -0.26 -16.02 12.84
CA GLN A 194 -1.59 -15.41 12.77
C GLN A 194 -1.61 -13.98 13.33
N ALA A 195 -0.86 -13.73 14.41
CA ALA A 195 -0.72 -12.40 14.98
C ALA A 195 -0.08 -11.41 13.99
N LEU A 196 1.00 -11.80 13.34
CA LEU A 196 1.69 -10.97 12.35
C LEU A 196 0.88 -10.84 11.06
N GLN A 197 0.20 -11.88 10.63
CA GLN A 197 -0.76 -11.81 9.53
C GLN A 197 -1.83 -10.76 9.79
N SER A 198 -2.48 -10.81 10.96
CA SER A 198 -3.49 -9.85 11.37
C SER A 198 -2.94 -8.44 11.48
N TYR A 199 -1.74 -8.29 12.04
CA TYR A 199 -1.04 -7.01 12.10
C TYR A 199 -0.87 -6.39 10.71
N GLY A 200 -0.36 -7.15 9.75
CA GLY A 200 -0.17 -6.68 8.37
C GLY A 200 -1.48 -6.25 7.73
N ARG A 201 -2.53 -7.05 7.88
CA ARG A 201 -3.87 -6.76 7.37
C ARG A 201 -4.42 -5.44 7.92
N TYR A 202 -4.41 -5.27 9.23
CA TYR A 202 -4.96 -4.08 9.87
C TYR A 202 -4.12 -2.83 9.60
N LEU A 203 -2.80 -2.96 9.63
CA LEU A 203 -1.90 -1.85 9.30
C LEU A 203 -2.07 -1.40 7.85
N GLY A 204 -2.15 -2.33 6.90
CA GLY A 204 -2.35 -2.02 5.49
C GLY A 204 -3.69 -1.35 5.23
N THR A 205 -4.75 -1.78 5.93
CA THR A 205 -6.07 -1.15 5.87
C THR A 205 -6.02 0.29 6.42
N ALA A 206 -5.41 0.49 7.60
CA ALA A 206 -5.23 1.82 8.18
C ALA A 206 -4.42 2.74 7.25
N PHE A 207 -3.37 2.20 6.66
CA PHE A 207 -2.49 2.94 5.74
C PHE A 207 -3.26 3.48 4.53
N GLN A 208 -4.11 2.65 3.91
CA GLN A 208 -4.89 3.08 2.75
C GLN A 208 -6.00 4.07 3.13
N LEU A 209 -6.68 3.85 4.25
CA LEU A 209 -7.69 4.80 4.75
C LEU A 209 -7.09 6.20 4.94
N VAL A 210 -5.89 6.28 5.50
CA VAL A 210 -5.18 7.56 5.66
C VAL A 210 -4.79 8.17 4.32
N ASP A 211 -4.31 7.37 3.36
CA ASP A 211 -3.98 7.88 2.02
C ASP A 211 -5.21 8.50 1.34
N ASP A 212 -6.38 7.88 1.47
CA ASP A 212 -7.64 8.38 0.91
C ASP A 212 -8.13 9.66 1.61
N VAL A 213 -7.89 9.80 2.92
CA VAL A 213 -8.15 11.05 3.66
C VAL A 213 -7.22 12.16 3.21
N LEU A 214 -5.92 11.84 3.05
CA LEU A 214 -4.90 12.82 2.64
C LEU A 214 -5.15 13.38 1.26
N ASP A 215 -5.79 12.64 0.36
CA ASP A 215 -6.17 13.10 -0.98
C ASP A 215 -7.10 14.32 -0.94
N TYR A 216 -7.94 14.43 0.10
CA TYR A 216 -8.85 15.56 0.31
C TYR A 216 -8.37 16.59 1.35
N SER A 217 -7.19 16.40 1.91
CA SER A 217 -6.66 17.28 2.94
C SER A 217 -5.86 18.44 2.37
N ALA A 218 -5.72 19.52 3.15
CA ALA A 218 -4.85 20.64 2.79
C ALA A 218 -3.37 20.24 2.59
N ASN A 219 -2.96 19.10 3.15
CA ASN A 219 -1.61 18.56 3.03
C ASN A 219 -1.35 17.82 1.71
N ALA A 220 -2.36 17.58 0.87
CA ALA A 220 -2.20 16.92 -0.43
C ALA A 220 -1.12 17.59 -1.29
N LYS A 221 -1.12 18.93 -1.35
CA LYS A 221 -0.12 19.71 -2.09
C LYS A 221 1.29 19.54 -1.54
N ALA A 222 1.47 19.43 -0.22
CA ALA A 222 2.76 19.18 0.40
C ALA A 222 3.30 17.77 0.06
N LEU A 223 2.41 16.83 -0.26
CA LEU A 223 2.73 15.47 -0.70
C LEU A 223 2.94 15.34 -2.22
N GLY A 224 2.89 16.45 -2.96
CA GLY A 224 3.07 16.47 -4.41
C GLY A 224 1.87 15.95 -5.21
N LYS A 225 0.67 15.97 -4.61
CA LYS A 225 -0.61 15.61 -5.23
C LYS A 225 -1.50 16.84 -5.37
N ASN A 226 -2.42 16.80 -6.32
CA ASN A 226 -3.52 17.75 -6.34
C ASN A 226 -4.60 17.29 -5.35
N VAL A 227 -5.31 18.22 -4.73
CA VAL A 227 -6.44 17.88 -3.87
C VAL A 227 -7.54 17.26 -4.73
N GLY A 228 -8.06 16.10 -4.31
CA GLY A 228 -9.18 15.44 -4.98
C GLY A 228 -8.79 14.68 -6.26
N ASP A 229 -7.57 14.19 -6.38
CA ASP A 229 -7.17 13.33 -7.50
C ASP A 229 -8.07 12.10 -7.60
N ASP A 230 -8.46 11.48 -6.48
CA ASP A 230 -9.38 10.34 -6.47
C ASP A 230 -10.75 10.68 -7.07
N LEU A 231 -11.29 11.86 -6.77
CA LEU A 231 -12.53 12.35 -7.39
C LEU A 231 -12.36 12.57 -8.89
N ALA A 232 -11.25 13.19 -9.29
CA ALA A 232 -10.94 13.42 -10.69
C ALA A 232 -10.83 12.12 -11.49
N GLU A 233 -10.35 11.06 -10.86
CA GLU A 233 -10.28 9.71 -11.44
C GLU A 233 -11.58 8.92 -11.30
N GLY A 234 -12.62 9.50 -10.71
CA GLY A 234 -13.92 8.83 -10.51
C GLY A 234 -13.88 7.70 -9.48
N LYS A 235 -12.91 7.69 -8.56
CA LYS A 235 -12.75 6.67 -7.54
C LYS A 235 -13.62 6.98 -6.31
N PRO A 236 -14.64 6.15 -6.00
CA PRO A 236 -15.54 6.37 -4.88
C PRO A 236 -14.88 5.89 -3.56
N THR A 237 -14.03 6.71 -2.98
CA THR A 237 -13.36 6.42 -1.72
C THR A 237 -14.21 6.78 -0.50
N LEU A 238 -13.84 6.32 0.70
CA LEU A 238 -14.67 6.43 1.90
C LEU A 238 -15.10 7.85 2.25
N PRO A 239 -14.26 8.88 2.17
CA PRO A 239 -14.71 10.25 2.44
C PRO A 239 -15.85 10.70 1.51
N LEU A 240 -15.78 10.38 0.23
CA LEU A 240 -16.85 10.68 -0.74
C LEU A 240 -18.12 9.90 -0.44
N LEU A 241 -18.02 8.59 -0.18
CA LEU A 241 -19.15 7.73 0.12
C LEU A 241 -19.86 8.17 1.40
N HIS A 242 -19.10 8.52 2.44
CA HIS A 242 -19.64 9.01 3.69
C HIS A 242 -20.40 10.35 3.50
N ALA A 243 -19.79 11.31 2.79
CA ALA A 243 -20.41 12.60 2.52
C ALA A 243 -21.68 12.46 1.68
N MET A 244 -21.68 11.60 0.68
CA MET A 244 -22.85 11.32 -0.16
C MET A 244 -23.99 10.67 0.65
N HIS A 245 -23.66 9.74 1.53
CA HIS A 245 -24.65 9.00 2.33
C HIS A 245 -25.29 9.85 3.42
N HIS A 246 -24.55 10.78 4.02
CA HIS A 246 -25.01 11.63 5.12
C HIS A 246 -25.52 13.01 4.65
N GLY A 247 -25.24 13.38 3.42
CA GLY A 247 -25.69 14.63 2.81
C GLY A 247 -27.20 14.66 2.58
N ASN A 248 -27.75 15.87 2.50
CA ASN A 248 -29.12 16.05 2.02
C ASN A 248 -29.26 15.64 0.54
N ALA A 249 -30.47 15.62 0.01
CA ALA A 249 -30.72 15.16 -1.37
C ALA A 249 -29.92 15.92 -2.43
N GLN A 250 -29.74 17.25 -2.26
CA GLN A 250 -28.98 18.07 -3.18
C GLN A 250 -27.46 17.77 -3.09
N GLN A 251 -26.92 17.65 -1.89
CA GLN A 251 -25.52 17.29 -1.63
C GLN A 251 -25.20 15.90 -2.17
N ALA A 252 -26.06 14.92 -1.89
CA ALA A 252 -25.92 13.57 -2.41
C ALA A 252 -25.94 13.52 -3.94
N ALA A 253 -26.83 14.29 -4.59
CA ALA A 253 -26.91 14.37 -6.04
C ALA A 253 -25.65 14.98 -6.65
N LEU A 254 -25.10 16.03 -6.04
CA LEU A 254 -23.86 16.67 -6.49
C LEU A 254 -22.67 15.71 -6.44
N ILE A 255 -22.49 14.99 -5.32
CA ILE A 255 -21.41 14.01 -5.19
C ILE A 255 -21.60 12.84 -6.15
N ARG A 256 -22.83 12.34 -6.29
CA ARG A 256 -23.18 11.28 -7.24
C ARG A 256 -22.78 11.68 -8.67
N GLU A 257 -23.19 12.85 -9.10
CA GLU A 257 -22.85 13.36 -10.44
C GLU A 257 -21.34 13.50 -10.62
N ALA A 258 -20.63 14.00 -9.59
CA ALA A 258 -19.18 14.15 -9.63
C ALA A 258 -18.47 12.79 -9.78
N ILE A 259 -18.96 11.73 -9.12
CA ILE A 259 -18.43 10.37 -9.28
C ILE A 259 -18.75 9.80 -10.67
N GLU A 260 -20.01 9.91 -11.12
CA GLU A 260 -20.48 9.35 -12.39
C GLU A 260 -19.74 9.93 -13.60
N GLN A 261 -19.49 11.23 -13.57
CA GLN A 261 -18.86 11.91 -14.69
C GLN A 261 -17.33 11.86 -14.66
N GLY A 262 -16.73 11.73 -13.47
CA GLY A 262 -15.27 11.84 -13.31
C GLY A 262 -14.71 13.17 -13.80
N GLY A 263 -13.42 13.42 -13.60
CA GLY A 263 -12.73 14.59 -14.18
C GLY A 263 -13.19 15.96 -13.70
N LYS A 264 -14.21 16.05 -12.85
CA LYS A 264 -14.81 17.31 -12.39
C LYS A 264 -14.04 17.94 -11.23
N ARG A 265 -12.86 18.48 -11.54
CA ARG A 265 -12.08 19.25 -10.55
C ARG A 265 -12.78 20.53 -10.10
N GLU A 266 -13.66 21.10 -10.92
CA GLU A 266 -14.46 22.26 -10.56
C GLU A 266 -15.45 22.04 -9.42
N ALA A 267 -15.86 20.80 -9.19
CA ALA A 267 -16.76 20.44 -8.08
C ALA A 267 -16.01 20.22 -6.74
N ILE A 268 -14.67 20.24 -6.74
CA ILE A 268 -13.89 19.85 -5.56
C ILE A 268 -14.19 20.74 -4.34
N ASP A 269 -14.31 22.03 -4.52
CA ASP A 269 -14.55 22.96 -3.41
C ASP A 269 -15.92 22.73 -2.75
N GLU A 270 -16.96 22.44 -3.54
CA GLU A 270 -18.28 22.10 -3.03
C GLU A 270 -18.27 20.75 -2.32
N VAL A 271 -17.59 19.75 -2.90
CA VAL A 271 -17.43 18.43 -2.27
C VAL A 271 -16.69 18.53 -0.95
N LEU A 272 -15.61 19.29 -0.86
CA LEU A 272 -14.88 19.55 0.38
C LEU A 272 -15.75 20.24 1.44
N ALA A 273 -16.58 21.18 1.04
CA ALA A 273 -17.52 21.83 1.96
C ALA A 273 -18.55 20.84 2.53
N ILE A 274 -19.08 19.94 1.70
CA ILE A 274 -19.99 18.88 2.13
C ILE A 274 -19.28 17.89 3.08
N MET A 275 -18.05 17.49 2.74
CA MET A 275 -17.23 16.64 3.61
C MET A 275 -16.98 17.26 4.98
N ALA A 276 -16.72 18.58 5.02
CA ALA A 276 -16.50 19.33 6.25
C ALA A 276 -17.79 19.41 7.10
N GLU A 277 -18.94 19.68 6.48
CA GLU A 277 -20.24 19.73 7.16
C GLU A 277 -20.58 18.39 7.84
N HIS A 278 -20.32 17.28 7.16
CA HIS A 278 -20.64 15.94 7.66
C HIS A 278 -19.47 15.24 8.36
N LYS A 279 -18.34 15.93 8.55
CA LYS A 279 -17.12 15.38 9.21
C LYS A 279 -16.64 14.08 8.55
N SER A 280 -16.67 14.01 7.22
CA SER A 280 -16.40 12.79 6.48
C SER A 280 -14.93 12.37 6.54
N LEU A 281 -14.00 13.35 6.60
CA LEU A 281 -12.58 13.06 6.81
C LEU A 281 -12.31 12.55 8.23
N ASP A 282 -12.98 13.11 9.24
CA ASP A 282 -12.86 12.65 10.62
C ASP A 282 -13.36 11.21 10.75
N TYR A 283 -14.50 10.88 10.13
CA TYR A 283 -15.02 9.51 10.09
C TYR A 283 -14.03 8.51 9.52
N ALA A 284 -13.47 8.82 8.34
CA ALA A 284 -12.50 7.94 7.70
C ALA A 284 -11.19 7.82 8.51
N MET A 285 -10.76 8.92 9.15
CA MET A 285 -9.59 8.91 10.03
C MET A 285 -9.82 8.09 11.29
N ASP A 286 -11.00 8.16 11.89
CA ASP A 286 -11.36 7.34 13.06
C ASP A 286 -11.40 5.85 12.71
N ARG A 287 -11.87 5.49 11.50
CA ARG A 287 -11.78 4.12 10.99
C ARG A 287 -10.32 3.68 10.86
N ALA A 288 -9.44 4.54 10.34
CA ALA A 288 -8.01 4.25 10.23
C ALA A 288 -7.38 4.02 11.62
N LYS A 289 -7.69 4.85 12.60
CA LYS A 289 -7.20 4.70 13.98
C LYS A 289 -7.66 3.39 14.63
N GLN A 290 -8.92 3.00 14.40
CA GLN A 290 -9.44 1.71 14.88
C GLN A 290 -8.67 0.53 14.27
N GLU A 291 -8.37 0.57 12.98
CA GLU A 291 -7.57 -0.47 12.31
C GLU A 291 -6.13 -0.50 12.86
N ALA A 292 -5.50 0.66 13.06
CA ALA A 292 -4.17 0.73 13.68
C ALA A 292 -4.17 0.14 15.10
N GLN A 293 -5.19 0.39 15.91
CA GLN A 293 -5.32 -0.21 17.25
C GLN A 293 -5.47 -1.74 17.18
N LYS A 294 -6.26 -2.26 16.25
CA LYS A 294 -6.38 -3.71 16.02
C LYS A 294 -5.02 -4.34 15.64
N ALA A 295 -4.21 -3.63 14.85
CA ALA A 295 -2.87 -4.08 14.50
C ALA A 295 -1.98 -4.19 15.75
N VAL A 296 -2.00 -3.18 16.61
CA VAL A 296 -1.26 -3.18 17.88
C VAL A 296 -1.72 -4.32 18.80
N ASP A 297 -3.02 -4.51 18.93
CA ASP A 297 -3.60 -5.56 19.79
C ASP A 297 -3.22 -6.96 19.29
N ALA A 298 -3.17 -7.16 17.98
CA ALA A 298 -2.85 -8.45 17.37
C ALA A 298 -1.46 -8.98 17.74
N ILE A 299 -0.47 -8.09 17.91
CA ILE A 299 0.93 -8.49 18.17
C ILE A 299 1.32 -8.47 19.65
N GLN A 300 0.36 -8.32 20.56
CA GLN A 300 0.67 -8.34 22.01
C GLN A 300 1.31 -9.65 22.46
N ILE A 301 1.02 -10.75 21.79
CA ILE A 301 1.59 -12.08 22.11
C ILE A 301 3.07 -12.24 21.74
N LEU A 302 3.62 -11.33 20.92
CA LEU A 302 5.03 -11.42 20.52
C LEU A 302 5.95 -11.16 21.72
N PRO A 303 7.16 -11.77 21.73
CA PRO A 303 8.17 -11.48 22.76
C PRO A 303 8.49 -9.98 22.82
N GLU A 304 8.75 -9.48 24.03
CA GLU A 304 9.14 -8.09 24.20
C GLU A 304 10.52 -7.85 23.56
N SER A 305 10.58 -6.84 22.70
CA SER A 305 11.79 -6.41 22.00
C SER A 305 11.63 -5.01 21.44
N GLU A 306 12.75 -4.37 21.08
CA GLU A 306 12.73 -3.11 20.35
C GLU A 306 12.02 -3.22 19.00
N TYR A 307 12.07 -4.39 18.36
CA TYR A 307 11.40 -4.66 17.08
C TYR A 307 9.87 -4.74 17.24
N LYS A 308 9.37 -5.37 18.32
CA LYS A 308 7.95 -5.31 18.66
C LYS A 308 7.49 -3.87 18.89
N GLN A 309 8.27 -3.10 19.67
CA GLN A 309 7.97 -1.69 19.91
C GLN A 309 8.02 -0.85 18.63
N ALA A 310 8.91 -1.17 17.69
CA ALA A 310 8.95 -0.55 16.37
C ALA A 310 7.68 -0.83 15.57
N LEU A 311 7.20 -2.08 15.55
CA LEU A 311 5.93 -2.46 14.89
C LEU A 311 4.73 -1.73 15.50
N ILE A 312 4.64 -1.64 16.83
CA ILE A 312 3.59 -0.90 17.55
C ILE A 312 3.64 0.59 17.15
N SER A 313 4.84 1.18 17.21
CA SER A 313 5.02 2.59 16.86
C SER A 313 4.70 2.88 15.39
N LEU A 314 5.05 1.97 14.48
CA LEU A 314 4.75 2.10 13.06
C LEU A 314 3.23 2.14 12.81
N ALA A 315 2.45 1.34 13.55
CA ALA A 315 1.00 1.36 13.45
C ALA A 315 0.41 2.72 13.87
N TYR A 316 0.84 3.27 14.99
CA TYR A 316 0.37 4.59 15.43
C TYR A 316 0.86 5.71 14.50
N LEU A 317 2.10 5.68 14.04
CA LEU A 317 2.64 6.67 13.11
C LEU A 317 1.94 6.62 11.75
N SER A 318 1.40 5.48 11.35
CA SER A 318 0.67 5.37 10.08
C SER A 318 -0.60 6.20 10.04
N VAL A 319 -1.23 6.45 11.19
CA VAL A 319 -2.47 7.22 11.33
C VAL A 319 -2.27 8.62 11.92
N ASP A 320 -1.06 8.94 12.33
CA ASP A 320 -0.68 10.27 12.86
C ASP A 320 0.18 11.04 11.84
N ARG A 321 -0.16 10.89 10.55
CA ARG A 321 0.58 11.55 9.47
C ARG A 321 0.21 13.02 9.38
N ASN A 322 0.96 13.87 10.10
CA ASN A 322 0.96 15.32 9.94
C ASN A 322 2.09 15.82 9.00
N TYR A 323 2.56 14.96 8.07
CA TYR A 323 3.69 15.25 7.17
C TYR A 323 3.43 14.86 5.74
#